data_ce38cd9e3691f9a94f7b08dea3467340
#
_entry.id   ce38cd9e3691f9a94f7b08dea3467340
#
_cell.length_a   1.000
_cell.length_b   1.000
_cell.length_c   1.000
_cell.angle_alpha   90.00
_cell.angle_beta   90.00
_cell.angle_gamma   90.00
#
_symmetry.space_group_name_H-M   'P 1'
#
loop_
_entity.id
_entity.type
_entity.pdbx_description
1 polymer ?
#
loop_
_entity_poly.entity_id
_entity_poly.type
_entity_poly.pdbx_seq_one_letter_code
_entity_poly.pdbx_strand_id
1 'polypeptide(L)'
;MKTKEKKFSDLFNHLGRIGLKNQKDKQVMCNFWKRILQSFRMTESKKHTIGILAFGSLIDYTGQEISDIEIDRLECETPFAIEFARTSSTRSNAPTLIPVKIGGRRVKAKIIILNPETNIDVAKSILWRRELHKTDRSKNYVEPSNPGVNTVVVEVLQDFMNVDRVLYTSIGSNINQKLTGELLANFSIASILAQAGQQGKDGLRYLLSAKRNGIVTGLSEEYENQILIKTETKSLEEAIEKLDRKRMMNPNEQ
;
A
#
# COMPACT_ATOMS: atom_id res chain seq x y z
N MET A 1 5.58 3.53 -32.29
CA MET A 1 4.32 4.28 -32.32
C MET A 1 3.99 4.87 -33.69
N LYS A 2 4.82 5.72 -34.28
CA LYS A 2 4.57 6.37 -35.60
C LYS A 2 4.26 5.44 -36.79
N THR A 3 4.77 4.18 -36.77
CA THR A 3 4.61 3.23 -37.88
C THR A 3 3.24 2.52 -37.93
N LYS A 4 2.57 2.35 -36.75
CA LYS A 4 1.22 1.75 -36.70
C LYS A 4 0.13 2.77 -37.06
N GLU A 5 0.28 4.02 -36.60
CA GLU A 5 -0.65 5.10 -36.94
C GLU A 5 -0.64 5.40 -38.46
N LYS A 6 0.54 5.32 -39.09
CA LYS A 6 0.66 5.49 -40.55
C LYS A 6 -0.05 4.38 -41.30
N LYS A 7 0.11 3.10 -40.90
CA LYS A 7 -0.61 1.98 -41.50
C LYS A 7 -2.12 2.08 -41.37
N PHE A 8 -2.62 2.61 -40.23
CA PHE A 8 -4.04 2.83 -40.03
C PHE A 8 -4.60 4.01 -40.84
N SER A 9 -3.85 5.09 -40.96
CA SER A 9 -4.20 6.19 -41.84
C SER A 9 -4.27 5.77 -43.33
N ASP A 10 -3.33 4.94 -43.75
CA ASP A 10 -3.29 4.40 -45.12
C ASP A 10 -4.47 3.44 -45.40
N LEU A 11 -4.85 2.61 -44.40
CA LEU A 11 -6.02 1.75 -44.49
C LEU A 11 -7.32 2.56 -44.52
N PHE A 12 -7.42 3.63 -43.76
CA PHE A 12 -8.56 4.55 -43.70
C PHE A 12 -8.74 5.26 -45.09
N ASN A 13 -7.66 5.71 -45.65
CA ASN A 13 -7.66 6.32 -47.02
C ASN A 13 -8.02 5.33 -48.10
N HIS A 14 -7.68 4.05 -47.93
CA HIS A 14 -8.03 2.98 -48.91
C HIS A 14 -9.52 2.61 -48.79
N LEU A 15 -10.08 2.49 -47.59
CA LEU A 15 -11.48 2.19 -47.35
C LEU A 15 -12.41 3.36 -47.73
N GLY A 16 -11.94 4.60 -47.63
CA GLY A 16 -12.65 5.79 -48.11
C GLY A 16 -12.84 5.82 -49.63
N ARG A 17 -12.12 5.01 -50.41
CA ARG A 17 -12.28 4.85 -51.84
C ARG A 17 -13.29 3.77 -52.22
N ILE A 18 -13.74 2.94 -51.29
CA ILE A 18 -14.71 1.88 -51.52
C ILE A 18 -16.12 2.40 -51.23
N GLY A 19 -16.75 3.07 -52.20
CA GLY A 19 -18.17 3.04 -52.52
C GLY A 19 -19.21 3.60 -51.51
N LEU A 20 -18.86 4.37 -50.50
CA LEU A 20 -19.87 5.03 -49.65
C LEU A 20 -20.41 6.28 -50.31
N LYS A 21 -21.61 6.16 -50.94
CA LYS A 21 -22.20 7.21 -51.79
C LYS A 21 -22.88 8.34 -51.03
N ASN A 22 -23.17 8.17 -49.73
CA ASN A 22 -23.86 9.23 -49.01
C ASN A 22 -23.09 9.69 -47.72
N GLN A 23 -23.36 10.90 -47.29
CA GLN A 23 -22.67 11.56 -46.20
C GLN A 23 -23.03 10.95 -44.82
N LYS A 24 -24.25 10.39 -44.69
CA LYS A 24 -24.72 9.70 -43.48
C LYS A 24 -23.92 8.41 -43.20
N ASP A 25 -23.67 7.61 -44.20
CA ASP A 25 -22.94 6.35 -44.05
C ASP A 25 -21.46 6.60 -43.69
N LYS A 26 -20.88 7.67 -44.24
CA LYS A 26 -19.53 8.12 -43.88
C LYS A 26 -19.47 8.53 -42.39
N GLN A 27 -20.47 9.21 -41.90
CA GLN A 27 -20.54 9.66 -40.50
C GLN A 27 -20.75 8.48 -39.54
N VAL A 28 -21.62 7.53 -39.90
CA VAL A 28 -21.83 6.29 -39.09
C VAL A 28 -20.56 5.46 -38.99
N MET A 29 -19.85 5.26 -40.12
CA MET A 29 -18.57 4.56 -40.15
C MET A 29 -17.50 5.31 -39.34
N CYS A 30 -17.41 6.62 -39.45
CA CYS A 30 -16.47 7.41 -38.68
C CYS A 30 -16.71 7.28 -37.17
N ASN A 31 -17.97 7.28 -36.73
CA ASN A 31 -18.35 7.10 -35.34
C ASN A 31 -18.11 5.69 -34.83
N PHE A 32 -18.35 4.66 -35.68
CA PHE A 32 -18.04 3.26 -35.39
C PHE A 32 -16.53 3.07 -35.19
N TRP A 33 -15.71 3.59 -36.10
CA TRP A 33 -14.25 3.49 -36.00
C TRP A 33 -13.69 4.30 -34.82
N LYS A 34 -14.27 5.47 -34.50
CA LYS A 34 -13.91 6.22 -33.31
C LYS A 34 -14.17 5.41 -32.02
N ARG A 35 -15.31 4.69 -31.95
CA ARG A 35 -15.61 3.80 -30.84
C ARG A 35 -14.66 2.60 -30.76
N ILE A 36 -14.33 1.99 -31.89
CA ILE A 36 -13.34 0.90 -31.96
C ILE A 36 -11.95 1.41 -31.54
N LEU A 37 -11.49 2.53 -32.07
CA LEU A 37 -10.22 3.13 -31.68
C LEU A 37 -10.19 3.53 -30.20
N GLN A 38 -11.32 3.99 -29.69
CA GLN A 38 -11.46 4.31 -28.25
C GLN A 38 -11.45 3.03 -27.40
N SER A 39 -12.10 1.94 -27.84
CA SER A 39 -12.02 0.65 -27.17
C SER A 39 -10.61 0.04 -27.25
N PHE A 40 -9.91 0.15 -28.39
CA PHE A 40 -8.51 -0.26 -28.53
C PHE A 40 -7.55 0.60 -27.69
N ARG A 41 -7.80 1.90 -27.54
CA ARG A 41 -7.05 2.76 -26.61
C ARG A 41 -7.31 2.42 -25.14
N MET A 42 -8.51 1.96 -24.81
CA MET A 42 -8.85 1.48 -23.46
C MET A 42 -8.28 0.07 -23.17
N THR A 43 -7.94 -0.72 -24.21
CA THR A 43 -7.33 -2.05 -24.05
C THR A 43 -5.80 -2.03 -24.06
N GLU A 44 -5.15 -0.97 -24.55
CA GLU A 44 -3.75 -0.70 -24.19
C GLU A 44 -3.71 -0.01 -22.82
N SER A 45 -4.11 -0.73 -21.78
CA SER A 45 -3.78 -0.39 -20.39
C SER A 45 -2.26 -0.17 -20.36
N LYS A 46 -1.85 1.06 -20.04
CA LYS A 46 -0.45 1.45 -19.96
C LYS A 46 0.23 0.50 -18.96
N LYS A 47 0.99 -0.48 -19.46
CA LYS A 47 1.68 -1.44 -18.62
C LYS A 47 2.77 -0.69 -17.87
N HIS A 48 2.70 -0.71 -16.55
CA HIS A 48 3.70 -0.09 -15.70
C HIS A 48 4.79 -1.12 -15.41
N THR A 49 6.04 -0.69 -15.44
CA THR A 49 7.16 -1.61 -15.28
C THR A 49 7.39 -2.02 -13.83
N ILE A 50 7.35 -1.07 -12.90
CA ILE A 50 7.60 -1.31 -11.46
C ILE A 50 6.57 -0.55 -10.62
N GLY A 51 6.08 -1.21 -9.59
CA GLY A 51 5.25 -0.63 -8.53
C GLY A 51 5.68 -1.08 -7.15
N ILE A 52 5.19 -0.39 -6.12
CA ILE A 52 5.34 -0.77 -4.71
C ILE A 52 3.96 -0.98 -4.12
N LEU A 53 3.68 -2.17 -3.59
CA LEU A 53 2.42 -2.48 -2.92
C LEU A 53 2.45 -1.87 -1.51
N ALA A 54 1.65 -0.84 -1.33
CA ALA A 54 1.48 -0.13 -0.07
C ALA A 54 0.26 -0.63 0.68
N PHE A 55 0.46 -1.09 1.89
CA PHE A 55 -0.56 -1.38 2.90
C PHE A 55 -0.06 -0.86 4.26
N GLY A 56 -0.96 -0.39 5.12
CA GLY A 56 -0.57 0.26 6.38
C GLY A 56 0.09 1.62 6.17
N SER A 57 1.14 1.91 6.92
CA SER A 57 1.74 3.26 6.96
C SER A 57 2.38 3.72 5.64
N LEU A 58 2.67 2.81 4.73
CA LEU A 58 3.24 3.15 3.43
C LEU A 58 2.23 3.88 2.52
N ILE A 59 0.92 3.74 2.79
CA ILE A 59 -0.13 4.47 2.05
C ILE A 59 -0.02 5.97 2.32
N ASP A 60 0.13 6.35 3.60
CA ASP A 60 0.14 7.75 4.04
C ASP A 60 1.55 8.36 4.01
N TYR A 61 2.58 7.52 4.25
CA TYR A 61 3.98 7.93 4.37
C TYR A 61 4.88 7.06 3.50
N THR A 62 5.05 7.45 2.26
CA THR A 62 5.95 6.76 1.32
C THR A 62 7.41 6.99 1.65
N GLY A 63 7.75 8.13 2.24
CA GLY A 63 9.12 8.61 2.40
C GLY A 63 9.62 9.35 1.16
N GLN A 64 10.60 10.22 1.33
CA GLN A 64 11.07 11.13 0.28
C GLN A 64 11.54 10.40 -0.97
N GLU A 65 12.36 9.34 -0.82
CA GLU A 65 12.92 8.62 -1.97
C GLU A 65 11.85 7.97 -2.86
N ILE A 66 10.75 7.46 -2.28
CA ILE A 66 9.63 6.91 -3.06
C ILE A 66 8.83 8.05 -3.67
N SER A 67 8.53 9.11 -2.90
CA SER A 67 7.77 10.26 -3.39
C SER A 67 8.45 10.95 -4.58
N ASP A 68 9.78 10.98 -4.62
CA ASP A 68 10.55 11.61 -5.70
C ASP A 68 10.41 10.87 -7.04
N ILE A 69 10.06 9.58 -7.02
CA ILE A 69 9.95 8.72 -8.20
C ILE A 69 8.53 8.16 -8.43
N GLU A 70 7.60 8.48 -7.56
CA GLU A 70 6.19 8.12 -7.71
C GLU A 70 5.55 8.92 -8.84
N ILE A 71 4.78 8.26 -9.72
CA ILE A 71 4.08 8.91 -10.83
C ILE A 71 2.57 8.70 -10.82
N ASP A 72 2.09 7.64 -10.12
CA ASP A 72 0.65 7.30 -10.05
C ASP A 72 0.38 6.32 -8.91
N ARG A 73 -0.89 6.11 -8.55
CA ARG A 73 -1.35 5.11 -7.59
C ARG A 73 -2.54 4.34 -8.13
N LEU A 74 -2.50 3.02 -8.02
CA LEU A 74 -3.61 2.13 -8.37
C LEU A 74 -4.22 1.53 -7.12
N GLU A 75 -5.54 1.63 -6.99
CA GLU A 75 -6.28 0.95 -5.92
C GLU A 75 -6.32 -0.56 -6.17
N CYS A 76 -6.07 -1.36 -5.13
CA CYS A 76 -6.13 -2.82 -5.21
C CYS A 76 -6.46 -3.45 -3.86
N GLU A 77 -6.47 -4.77 -3.81
CA GLU A 77 -6.38 -5.57 -2.59
C GLU A 77 -5.06 -6.32 -2.56
N THR A 78 -4.55 -6.60 -1.35
CA THR A 78 -3.36 -7.44 -1.21
C THR A 78 -3.64 -8.84 -1.75
N PRO A 79 -2.69 -9.48 -2.49
CA PRO A 79 -2.87 -10.86 -2.97
C PRO A 79 -2.72 -11.92 -1.85
N PHE A 80 -2.34 -11.50 -0.66
CA PHE A 80 -2.09 -12.31 0.53
C PHE A 80 -2.81 -11.73 1.75
N ALA A 81 -2.93 -12.54 2.80
CA ALA A 81 -3.53 -12.10 4.07
C ALA A 81 -2.60 -11.18 4.86
N ILE A 82 -3.19 -10.18 5.49
CA ILE A 82 -2.53 -9.20 6.37
C ILE A 82 -3.17 -9.27 7.76
N GLU A 83 -2.32 -9.14 8.80
CA GLU A 83 -2.80 -9.02 10.18
C GLU A 83 -1.86 -8.16 11.03
N PHE A 84 -2.38 -7.64 12.16
CA PHE A 84 -1.60 -6.98 13.21
C PHE A 84 -0.81 -8.03 14.01
N ALA A 85 0.19 -8.62 13.38
CA ALA A 85 0.88 -9.79 13.92
C ALA A 85 2.34 -9.52 14.33
N ARG A 86 2.74 -8.24 14.40
CA ARG A 86 4.08 -7.82 14.82
C ARG A 86 4.01 -6.57 15.67
N THR A 87 4.90 -6.45 16.66
CA THR A 87 5.12 -5.19 17.37
C THR A 87 6.31 -4.42 16.79
N SER A 88 6.23 -3.08 16.82
CA SER A 88 7.28 -2.19 16.34
C SER A 88 7.92 -1.42 17.48
N SER A 89 9.24 -1.51 17.63
CA SER A 89 10.00 -0.75 18.63
C SER A 89 9.90 0.77 18.43
N THR A 90 9.88 1.23 17.17
CA THR A 90 9.73 2.66 16.83
C THR A 90 8.35 3.22 17.19
N ARG A 91 7.39 2.34 17.53
CA ARG A 91 6.05 2.66 18.00
C ARG A 91 5.81 2.26 19.45
N SER A 92 6.87 2.18 20.26
CA SER A 92 6.80 1.68 21.64
C SER A 92 6.05 0.35 21.74
N ASN A 93 6.45 -0.61 20.93
CA ASN A 93 5.88 -1.96 20.83
C ASN A 93 4.38 -2.03 20.42
N ALA A 94 3.86 -1.02 19.74
CA ALA A 94 2.52 -1.11 19.17
C ALA A 94 2.43 -2.17 18.05
N PRO A 95 1.24 -2.79 17.86
CA PRO A 95 0.98 -3.72 16.78
C PRO A 95 1.11 -3.03 15.42
N THR A 96 1.67 -3.76 14.44
CA THR A 96 1.79 -3.32 13.06
C THR A 96 1.36 -4.42 12.10
N LEU A 97 0.90 -4.01 10.93
CA LEU A 97 0.45 -4.88 9.86
C LEU A 97 1.61 -5.57 9.17
N ILE A 98 1.52 -6.89 9.03
CA ILE A 98 2.47 -7.70 8.24
C ILE A 98 1.72 -8.75 7.42
N PRO A 99 2.31 -9.27 6.32
CA PRO A 99 1.82 -10.47 5.65
C PRO A 99 1.85 -11.67 6.60
N VAL A 100 0.77 -12.47 6.58
CA VAL A 100 0.66 -13.68 7.40
C VAL A 100 0.24 -14.88 6.56
N LYS A 101 0.72 -16.08 6.95
CA LYS A 101 0.35 -17.34 6.28
C LYS A 101 -0.96 -17.92 6.81
N ILE A 102 -1.29 -17.67 8.07
CA ILE A 102 -2.45 -18.21 8.78
C ILE A 102 -3.17 -17.04 9.46
N GLY A 103 -4.49 -17.05 9.39
CA GLY A 103 -5.30 -15.94 9.88
C GLY A 103 -5.23 -14.72 8.97
N GLY A 104 -5.73 -13.58 9.46
CA GLY A 104 -5.75 -12.33 8.70
C GLY A 104 -6.76 -12.31 7.56
N ARG A 105 -6.70 -11.28 6.74
CA ARG A 105 -7.53 -11.10 5.54
C ARG A 105 -6.76 -10.37 4.45
N ARG A 106 -7.19 -10.52 3.21
CA ARG A 106 -6.81 -9.60 2.14
C ARG A 106 -7.39 -8.23 2.49
N VAL A 107 -6.61 -7.19 2.30
CA VAL A 107 -6.98 -5.83 2.70
C VAL A 107 -6.83 -4.86 1.53
N LYS A 108 -7.53 -3.73 1.62
CA LYS A 108 -7.33 -2.62 0.69
C LYS A 108 -5.87 -2.17 0.73
N ALA A 109 -5.33 -1.92 -0.45
CA ALA A 109 -3.94 -1.53 -0.67
C ALA A 109 -3.87 -0.59 -1.89
N LYS A 110 -2.69 -0.01 -2.09
CA LYS A 110 -2.38 0.79 -3.28
C LYS A 110 -1.09 0.28 -3.89
N ILE A 111 -1.02 0.29 -5.22
CA ILE A 111 0.25 0.11 -5.91
C ILE A 111 0.75 1.51 -6.26
N ILE A 112 1.87 1.90 -5.68
CA ILE A 112 2.59 3.13 -6.01
C ILE A 112 3.39 2.86 -7.26
N ILE A 113 3.01 3.47 -8.36
CA ILE A 113 3.67 3.30 -9.66
C ILE A 113 4.91 4.19 -9.70
N LEU A 114 6.04 3.59 -10.05
CA LEU A 114 7.31 4.28 -10.14
C LEU A 114 7.59 4.77 -11.56
N ASN A 115 8.43 5.80 -11.66
CA ASN A 115 8.96 6.29 -12.92
C ASN A 115 9.55 5.11 -13.74
N PRO A 116 9.19 4.96 -15.04
CA PRO A 116 9.66 3.86 -15.90
C PRO A 116 11.18 3.73 -16.01
N GLU A 117 11.93 4.80 -15.74
CA GLU A 117 13.39 4.78 -15.72
C GLU A 117 13.98 4.16 -14.45
N THR A 118 13.14 3.90 -13.44
CA THR A 118 13.59 3.33 -12.17
C THR A 118 14.02 1.86 -12.37
N ASN A 119 15.26 1.56 -12.00
CA ASN A 119 15.76 0.18 -12.00
C ASN A 119 15.18 -0.60 -10.81
N ILE A 120 14.96 -1.92 -10.98
CA ILE A 120 14.38 -2.79 -9.95
C ILE A 120 15.24 -2.86 -8.67
N ASP A 121 16.56 -2.89 -8.79
CA ASP A 121 17.47 -2.98 -7.64
C ASP A 121 17.51 -1.67 -6.87
N VAL A 122 17.39 -0.55 -7.58
CA VAL A 122 17.23 0.79 -6.97
C VAL A 122 15.89 0.84 -6.23
N ALA A 123 14.79 0.40 -6.84
CA ALA A 123 13.48 0.37 -6.21
C ALA A 123 13.45 -0.53 -4.96
N LYS A 124 14.07 -1.73 -5.01
CA LYS A 124 14.25 -2.62 -3.85
C LYS A 124 15.01 -1.92 -2.72
N SER A 125 16.10 -1.23 -3.05
CA SER A 125 16.95 -0.53 -2.08
C SER A 125 16.22 0.62 -1.41
N ILE A 126 15.45 1.42 -2.17
CA ILE A 126 14.65 2.53 -1.67
C ILE A 126 13.56 2.00 -0.71
N LEU A 127 12.80 0.98 -1.13
CA LEU A 127 11.76 0.38 -0.29
C LEU A 127 12.35 -0.19 1.02
N TRP A 128 13.45 -0.91 0.94
CA TRP A 128 14.14 -1.47 2.09
C TRP A 128 14.65 -0.40 3.05
N ARG A 129 15.26 0.69 2.55
CA ARG A 129 15.71 1.82 3.38
C ARG A 129 14.53 2.47 4.10
N ARG A 130 13.43 2.67 3.39
CA ARG A 130 12.21 3.23 3.95
C ARG A 130 11.68 2.39 5.11
N GLU A 131 11.60 1.07 4.96
CA GLU A 131 11.10 0.16 6.00
C GLU A 131 12.02 0.12 7.23
N LEU A 132 13.31 0.26 7.03
CA LEU A 132 14.30 0.28 8.11
C LEU A 132 14.62 1.70 8.61
N HIS A 133 13.89 2.72 8.16
CA HIS A 133 14.13 4.13 8.50
C HIS A 133 15.59 4.58 8.29
N LYS A 134 16.25 4.03 7.25
CA LYS A 134 17.64 4.38 6.91
C LYS A 134 17.66 5.66 6.09
N THR A 135 18.49 6.62 6.53
CA THR A 135 18.71 7.89 5.83
C THR A 135 19.94 7.86 4.91
N ASP A 136 20.84 6.90 5.13
CA ASP A 136 22.04 6.71 4.30
C ASP A 136 21.68 6.06 2.96
N ARG A 137 21.62 6.86 1.91
CA ARG A 137 21.29 6.44 0.54
C ARG A 137 22.35 5.55 -0.12
N SER A 138 23.57 5.47 0.45
CA SER A 138 24.63 4.58 -0.05
C SER A 138 24.36 3.10 0.28
N LYS A 139 23.47 2.82 1.23
CA LYS A 139 23.13 1.46 1.63
C LYS A 139 22.13 0.86 0.66
N ASN A 140 22.50 -0.26 0.04
CA ASN A 140 21.68 -0.99 -0.90
C ASN A 140 21.11 -2.27 -0.26
N TYR A 141 19.95 -2.68 -0.76
CA TYR A 141 19.35 -3.96 -0.40
C TYR A 141 20.19 -5.10 -0.95
N VAL A 142 20.48 -6.05 -0.08
CA VAL A 142 21.06 -7.35 -0.46
C VAL A 142 20.09 -8.41 0.01
N GLU A 143 19.69 -9.29 -0.88
CA GLU A 143 18.75 -10.35 -0.55
C GLU A 143 19.35 -11.29 0.49
N PRO A 144 18.70 -11.46 1.65
CA PRO A 144 19.25 -12.28 2.73
C PRO A 144 19.12 -13.77 2.38
N SER A 145 20.22 -14.53 2.51
CA SER A 145 20.23 -15.97 2.23
C SER A 145 19.48 -16.79 3.28
N ASN A 146 19.38 -16.29 4.52
CA ASN A 146 18.66 -16.96 5.62
C ASN A 146 17.97 -15.90 6.50
N PRO A 147 16.77 -15.40 6.10
CA PRO A 147 16.11 -14.34 6.83
C PRO A 147 15.58 -14.82 8.18
N GLY A 148 16.00 -14.15 9.25
CA GLY A 148 15.43 -14.34 10.59
C GLY A 148 14.10 -13.58 10.75
N VAL A 149 13.43 -13.79 11.89
CA VAL A 149 12.13 -13.18 12.22
C VAL A 149 12.13 -11.64 12.10
N ASN A 150 13.27 -11.00 12.38
CA ASN A 150 13.41 -9.54 12.34
C ASN A 150 14.03 -9.02 11.04
N THR A 151 14.23 -9.88 10.05
CA THR A 151 14.80 -9.48 8.76
C THR A 151 13.70 -8.97 7.83
N VAL A 152 13.84 -7.73 7.35
CA VAL A 152 13.00 -7.20 6.28
C VAL A 152 13.48 -7.79 4.95
N VAL A 153 12.57 -8.49 4.26
CA VAL A 153 12.80 -9.04 2.92
C VAL A 153 11.97 -8.24 1.93
N VAL A 154 12.55 -7.90 0.78
CA VAL A 154 11.82 -7.29 -0.34
C VAL A 154 11.42 -8.37 -1.33
N GLU A 155 10.13 -8.61 -1.40
CA GLU A 155 9.50 -9.61 -2.28
C GLU A 155 9.02 -8.98 -3.58
N VAL A 156 8.80 -9.80 -4.60
CA VAL A 156 8.34 -9.36 -5.92
C VAL A 156 7.14 -10.18 -6.37
N LEU A 157 6.04 -9.51 -6.67
CA LEU A 157 4.91 -10.07 -7.40
C LEU A 157 5.13 -9.81 -8.90
N GLN A 158 4.93 -10.84 -9.71
CA GLN A 158 5.00 -10.74 -11.16
C GLN A 158 3.60 -10.51 -11.76
N ASP A 159 3.50 -9.63 -12.76
CA ASP A 159 2.28 -9.37 -13.52
C ASP A 159 1.02 -9.11 -12.67
N PHE A 160 1.17 -8.35 -11.58
CA PHE A 160 0.06 -8.05 -10.67
C PHE A 160 -0.62 -6.72 -11.05
N MET A 161 -1.94 -6.73 -11.28
CA MET A 161 -2.75 -5.55 -11.64
C MET A 161 -2.20 -4.76 -12.86
N ASN A 162 -1.73 -5.47 -13.89
CA ASN A 162 -1.08 -4.90 -15.09
C ASN A 162 0.23 -4.14 -14.81
N VAL A 163 0.89 -4.45 -13.70
CA VAL A 163 2.24 -3.99 -13.38
C VAL A 163 3.20 -5.16 -13.48
N ASP A 164 4.29 -5.02 -14.23
CA ASP A 164 5.23 -6.12 -14.49
C ASP A 164 5.82 -6.69 -13.20
N ARG A 165 6.24 -5.81 -12.30
CA ARG A 165 6.85 -6.17 -11.02
C ARG A 165 6.34 -5.26 -9.91
N VAL A 166 5.72 -5.85 -8.91
CA VAL A 166 5.23 -5.11 -7.74
C VAL A 166 6.00 -5.57 -6.52
N LEU A 167 6.76 -4.63 -5.94
CA LEU A 167 7.58 -4.85 -4.75
C LEU A 167 6.73 -4.71 -3.49
N TYR A 168 6.98 -5.55 -2.51
CA TYR A 168 6.46 -5.37 -1.15
C TYR A 168 7.48 -5.88 -0.13
N THR A 169 7.30 -5.51 1.14
CA THR A 169 8.15 -6.01 2.22
C THR A 169 7.44 -7.07 3.03
N SER A 170 8.18 -8.11 3.39
CA SER A 170 7.79 -9.12 4.35
C SER A 170 8.74 -9.11 5.54
N ILE A 171 8.21 -9.41 6.72
CA ILE A 171 8.94 -9.55 7.97
C ILE A 171 8.17 -10.53 8.87
N GLY A 172 8.88 -11.30 9.68
CA GLY A 172 8.24 -12.29 10.55
C GLY A 172 7.46 -11.68 11.73
N SER A 173 6.49 -12.43 12.25
CA SER A 173 5.83 -12.10 13.51
C SER A 173 6.83 -12.21 14.67
N ASN A 174 6.82 -11.25 15.58
CA ASN A 174 7.59 -11.28 16.83
C ASN A 174 6.67 -11.38 18.07
N ILE A 175 5.39 -11.61 17.87
CA ILE A 175 4.41 -11.86 18.94
C ILE A 175 4.32 -13.36 19.14
N ASN A 176 4.82 -13.86 20.28
CA ASN A 176 4.86 -15.29 20.60
C ASN A 176 3.57 -15.80 21.30
N GLN A 177 2.65 -14.89 21.61
CA GLN A 177 1.37 -15.22 22.24
C GLN A 177 0.29 -15.40 21.17
N LYS A 178 -0.81 -16.08 21.53
CA LYS A 178 -1.99 -16.15 20.66
C LYS A 178 -2.51 -14.74 20.39
N LEU A 179 -2.62 -14.37 19.13
CA LEU A 179 -3.17 -13.08 18.73
C LEU A 179 -4.66 -13.02 19.09
N THR A 180 -5.04 -11.99 19.82
CA THR A 180 -6.41 -11.61 20.17
C THR A 180 -6.55 -10.11 20.10
N GLY A 181 -7.78 -9.60 19.89
CA GLY A 181 -8.04 -8.16 19.93
C GLY A 181 -7.65 -7.54 21.27
N GLU A 182 -7.84 -8.27 22.37
CA GLU A 182 -7.43 -7.80 23.70
C GLU A 182 -5.92 -7.59 23.83
N LEU A 183 -5.11 -8.56 23.36
CA LEU A 183 -3.66 -8.43 23.37
C LEU A 183 -3.19 -7.22 22.57
N LEU A 184 -3.76 -7.03 21.37
CA LEU A 184 -3.45 -5.91 20.49
C LEU A 184 -3.85 -4.57 21.13
N ALA A 185 -5.01 -4.52 21.79
CA ALA A 185 -5.47 -3.33 22.52
C ALA A 185 -4.52 -2.96 23.67
N ASN A 186 -4.05 -3.96 24.43
CA ASN A 186 -3.11 -3.73 25.53
C ASN A 186 -1.79 -3.13 25.02
N PHE A 187 -1.21 -3.67 23.95
CA PHE A 187 -0.01 -3.11 23.34
C PHE A 187 -0.22 -1.67 22.82
N SER A 188 -1.36 -1.40 22.21
CA SER A 188 -1.64 -0.07 21.68
C SER A 188 -1.87 0.97 22.77
N ILE A 189 -2.60 0.63 23.83
CA ILE A 189 -2.82 1.51 24.98
C ILE A 189 -1.48 1.78 25.69
N ALA A 190 -0.64 0.79 25.87
CA ALA A 190 0.70 0.99 26.41
C ALA A 190 1.54 1.93 25.52
N SER A 191 1.45 1.75 24.20
CA SER A 191 2.21 2.54 23.22
C SER A 191 1.84 4.03 23.24
N ILE A 192 0.53 4.38 23.32
CA ILE A 192 0.12 5.81 23.35
C ILE A 192 0.50 6.48 24.65
N LEU A 193 0.60 5.74 25.75
CA LEU A 193 1.07 6.27 27.04
C LEU A 193 2.59 6.44 27.09
N ALA A 194 3.34 5.77 26.20
CA ALA A 194 4.79 5.84 26.10
C ALA A 194 5.27 6.93 25.09
N GLN A 195 6.58 6.90 24.78
CA GLN A 195 7.22 7.87 23.88
C GLN A 195 6.57 7.95 22.48
N ALA A 196 6.07 6.84 21.94
CA ALA A 196 5.41 6.84 20.64
C ALA A 196 4.15 7.73 20.63
N GLY A 197 3.41 7.80 21.73
CA GLY A 197 2.28 8.71 21.88
C GLY A 197 2.67 10.19 21.85
N GLN A 198 3.81 10.56 22.45
CA GLN A 198 4.34 11.94 22.39
C GLN A 198 4.67 12.34 20.95
N GLN A 199 5.13 11.38 20.14
CA GLN A 199 5.50 11.58 18.74
C GLN A 199 4.32 11.42 17.77
N GLY A 200 3.10 11.07 18.25
CA GLY A 200 1.94 10.78 17.42
C GLY A 200 2.11 9.51 16.56
N LYS A 201 3.00 8.58 16.97
CA LYS A 201 3.33 7.36 16.22
C LYS A 201 2.88 6.06 16.89
N ASP A 202 1.95 6.18 17.84
CA ASP A 202 1.43 5.07 18.64
C ASP A 202 0.49 4.11 17.88
N GLY A 203 0.07 3.04 18.58
CA GLY A 203 -0.76 1.99 18.01
C GLY A 203 -2.20 2.41 17.76
N LEU A 204 -2.80 3.30 18.58
CA LEU A 204 -4.18 3.75 18.35
C LEU A 204 -4.27 4.59 17.08
N ARG A 205 -3.34 5.53 16.88
CA ARG A 205 -3.27 6.34 15.68
C ARG A 205 -2.96 5.50 14.45
N TYR A 206 -2.14 4.44 14.60
CA TYR A 206 -1.87 3.50 13.52
C TYR A 206 -3.12 2.70 13.13
N LEU A 207 -3.90 2.19 14.11
CA LEU A 207 -5.17 1.51 13.86
C LEU A 207 -6.18 2.46 13.20
N LEU A 208 -6.31 3.69 13.68
CA LEU A 208 -7.19 4.70 13.11
C LEU A 208 -6.84 5.03 11.66
N SER A 209 -5.55 5.20 11.36
CA SER A 209 -5.07 5.40 9.97
C SER A 209 -5.39 4.19 9.09
N ALA A 210 -5.15 2.96 9.57
CA ALA A 210 -5.51 1.75 8.84
C ALA A 210 -7.02 1.70 8.53
N LYS A 211 -7.87 1.99 9.52
CA LYS A 211 -9.33 2.05 9.36
C LYS A 211 -9.76 3.10 8.33
N ARG A 212 -9.19 4.30 8.36
CA ARG A 212 -9.47 5.39 7.41
C ARG A 212 -9.07 5.01 5.97
N ASN A 213 -8.02 4.23 5.82
CA ASN A 213 -7.60 3.65 4.53
C ASN A 213 -8.43 2.41 4.13
N GLY A 214 -9.45 2.04 4.91
CA GLY A 214 -10.31 0.89 4.66
C GLY A 214 -9.62 -0.46 4.84
N ILE A 215 -8.53 -0.51 5.60
CA ILE A 215 -7.80 -1.73 5.95
C ILE A 215 -8.53 -2.40 7.12
N VAL A 216 -9.12 -3.57 6.85
CA VAL A 216 -9.86 -4.38 7.84
C VAL A 216 -9.29 -5.79 7.84
N THR A 217 -8.59 -6.16 8.91
CA THR A 217 -8.01 -7.50 9.11
C THR A 217 -8.98 -8.43 9.84
N GLY A 218 -8.57 -9.67 10.09
CA GLY A 218 -9.37 -10.62 10.87
C GLY A 218 -9.67 -10.15 12.29
N LEU A 219 -8.73 -9.44 12.91
CA LEU A 219 -8.84 -8.98 14.31
C LEU A 219 -9.20 -7.51 14.46
N SER A 220 -9.35 -6.73 13.38
CA SER A 220 -9.55 -5.27 13.45
C SER A 220 -10.75 -4.88 14.31
N GLU A 221 -11.89 -5.57 14.16
CA GLU A 221 -13.11 -5.27 14.90
C GLU A 221 -12.96 -5.59 16.40
N GLU A 222 -12.46 -6.77 16.73
CA GLU A 222 -12.20 -7.17 18.12
C GLU A 222 -11.18 -6.23 18.78
N TYR A 223 -10.11 -5.90 18.04
CA TYR A 223 -9.05 -5.00 18.50
C TYR A 223 -9.59 -3.60 18.83
N GLU A 224 -10.39 -3.01 17.94
CA GLU A 224 -11.05 -1.72 18.18
C GLU A 224 -11.98 -1.80 19.39
N ASN A 225 -12.88 -2.81 19.43
CA ASN A 225 -13.84 -2.99 20.51
C ASN A 225 -13.14 -3.10 21.88
N GLN A 226 -12.04 -3.82 21.97
CA GLN A 226 -11.26 -3.95 23.20
C GLN A 226 -10.63 -2.62 23.64
N ILE A 227 -10.16 -1.78 22.70
CA ILE A 227 -9.70 -0.43 23.03
C ILE A 227 -10.85 0.38 23.63
N LEU A 228 -12.02 0.40 22.97
CA LEU A 228 -13.17 1.19 23.41
C LEU A 228 -13.65 0.77 24.81
N ILE A 229 -13.73 -0.53 25.07
CA ILE A 229 -14.08 -1.07 26.39
C ILE A 229 -13.07 -0.63 27.45
N LYS A 230 -11.78 -0.84 27.21
CA LYS A 230 -10.72 -0.53 28.18
C LYS A 230 -10.53 0.96 28.45
N THR A 231 -10.89 1.78 27.47
CA THR A 231 -10.82 3.24 27.62
C THR A 231 -12.17 3.86 27.99
N GLU A 232 -13.26 3.09 28.04
CA GLU A 232 -14.63 3.59 28.28
C GLU A 232 -14.98 4.75 27.35
N THR A 233 -14.74 4.57 26.05
CA THR A 233 -14.99 5.57 25.00
C THR A 233 -15.87 5.00 23.89
N LYS A 234 -16.40 5.86 23.02
CA LYS A 234 -17.30 5.46 21.93
C LYS A 234 -16.60 5.42 20.57
N SER A 235 -15.39 5.97 20.46
CA SER A 235 -14.61 5.99 19.23
C SER A 235 -13.11 5.96 19.50
N LEU A 236 -12.32 5.61 18.50
CA LEU A 236 -10.86 5.63 18.59
C LEU A 236 -10.34 7.06 18.81
N GLU A 237 -10.99 8.06 18.22
CA GLU A 237 -10.66 9.47 18.41
C GLU A 237 -10.81 9.88 19.88
N GLU A 238 -11.94 9.55 20.50
CA GLU A 238 -12.16 9.80 21.93
C GLU A 238 -11.14 9.06 22.81
N ALA A 239 -10.80 7.81 22.45
CA ALA A 239 -9.81 7.03 23.17
C ALA A 239 -8.41 7.67 23.10
N ILE A 240 -8.03 8.18 21.92
CA ILE A 240 -6.77 8.91 21.72
C ILE A 240 -6.74 10.16 22.60
N GLU A 241 -7.79 10.97 22.55
CA GLU A 241 -7.88 12.20 23.37
C GLU A 241 -7.83 11.93 24.88
N LYS A 242 -8.54 10.89 25.35
CA LYS A 242 -8.55 10.47 26.75
C LYS A 242 -7.16 10.04 27.21
N LEU A 243 -6.48 9.21 26.42
CA LEU A 243 -5.16 8.69 26.76
C LEU A 243 -4.04 9.74 26.62
N ASP A 244 -4.14 10.65 25.65
CA ASP A 244 -3.23 11.79 25.53
C ASP A 244 -3.30 12.69 26.76
N ARG A 245 -4.51 13.02 27.23
CA ARG A 245 -4.69 13.78 28.48
C ARG A 245 -4.08 13.06 29.68
N LYS A 246 -4.33 11.73 29.79
CA LYS A 246 -3.76 10.92 30.88
C LYS A 246 -2.22 10.94 30.85
N ARG A 247 -1.60 10.80 29.68
CA ARG A 247 -0.14 10.87 29.52
C ARG A 247 0.43 12.22 29.94
N MET A 248 -0.26 13.32 29.58
CA MET A 248 0.19 14.69 29.93
C MET A 248 0.09 14.98 31.44
N MET A 249 -0.85 14.35 32.14
CA MET A 249 -1.03 14.51 33.58
C MET A 249 -0.01 13.72 34.42
N ASN A 250 0.52 12.60 33.87
CA ASN A 250 1.45 11.71 34.56
C ASN A 250 2.79 11.58 33.83
N PRO A 251 3.59 12.65 33.68
CA PRO A 251 4.84 12.61 32.90
C PRO A 251 5.94 11.75 33.54
N ASN A 252 5.81 11.34 34.79
CA ASN A 252 6.83 10.64 35.58
C ASN A 252 6.64 9.11 35.66
N GLU A 253 5.64 8.53 35.02
CA GLU A 253 5.39 7.07 34.99
C GLU A 253 5.97 6.40 33.72
N GLN A 254 6.98 7.00 33.09
CA GLN A 254 7.60 6.53 31.83
C GLN A 254 8.93 5.82 32.05
#